data_92256f183a51812ac66e31fa5f263751
#
_entry.id   92256f183a51812ac66e31fa5f263751
#
_cell.length_a   1.000
_cell.length_b   1.000
_cell.length_c   1.000
_cell.angle_alpha   90.00
_cell.angle_beta   90.00
_cell.angle_gamma   90.00
#
_symmetry.space_group_name_H-M   'P 1'
#
loop_
_entity.id
_entity.type
_entity.pdbx_description
1 polymer ?
#
loop_
_entity_poly.entity_id
_entity_poly.type
_entity_poly.pdbx_seq_one_letter_code
_entity_poly.pdbx_strand_id
1 'polypeptide(L)'
;MLSAEYFCSGAIARDAFGHYGLASPIYTHFTSPIRRYADVLVHRQLAAAVSGTPLHAGLQTKGFVEKTLEVVNKRHRSAQQAARASIEFYVALAIQKREELGIKSGAGKVRAEAFVIRAFSNGLAVFVSQ
;
A
#
# COMPACT_ATOMS: atom_id res chain seq x y z
N MET A 1 0.08 -4.85 9.02
CA MET A 1 0.27 -3.40 8.82
C MET A 1 -0.92 -2.89 8.03
N LEU A 2 -1.68 -1.93 8.56
CA LEU A 2 -2.79 -1.32 7.84
C LEU A 2 -2.23 -0.48 6.68
N SER A 3 -2.79 -0.65 5.49
CA SER A 3 -2.43 0.17 4.32
C SER A 3 -3.04 1.55 4.47
N ALA A 4 -2.30 2.59 4.08
CA ALA A 4 -2.86 3.94 4.00
C ALA A 4 -4.02 3.97 2.99
N GLU A 5 -5.13 4.57 3.37
CA GLU A 5 -6.30 4.76 2.54
C GLU A 5 -6.61 6.25 2.41
N TYR A 6 -6.92 6.68 1.18
CA TYR A 6 -7.27 8.07 0.90
C TYR A 6 -8.77 8.26 0.97
N PHE A 7 -9.20 9.35 1.57
CA PHE A 7 -10.61 9.73 1.64
C PHE A 7 -10.79 11.25 1.48
N CYS A 8 -11.96 11.66 1.11
CA CYS A 8 -12.32 13.07 1.06
C CYS A 8 -12.72 13.52 2.47
N SER A 9 -12.16 14.63 2.95
CA SER A 9 -12.43 15.17 4.30
C SER A 9 -13.91 15.44 4.57
N GLY A 10 -14.70 15.66 3.55
CA GLY A 10 -16.15 15.79 3.71
C GLY A 10 -16.94 14.47 3.78
N ALA A 11 -16.26 13.31 3.67
CA ALA A 11 -16.90 11.99 3.63
C ALA A 11 -16.91 11.28 4.99
N ILE A 12 -15.96 11.63 5.88
CA ILE A 12 -15.79 10.99 7.18
C ILE A 12 -15.72 12.02 8.29
N ALA A 13 -15.91 11.59 9.53
CA ALA A 13 -15.82 12.44 10.70
C ALA A 13 -14.36 12.91 10.94
N ARG A 14 -14.22 14.10 11.54
CA ARG A 14 -12.91 14.75 11.70
C ARG A 14 -11.94 13.99 12.62
N ASP A 15 -12.44 13.26 13.58
CA ASP A 15 -11.68 12.40 14.48
C ASP A 15 -10.98 11.23 13.76
N ALA A 16 -11.46 10.87 12.58
CA ALA A 16 -10.84 9.86 11.72
C ALA A 16 -9.67 10.38 10.84
N PHE A 17 -9.31 11.67 10.91
CA PHE A 17 -8.24 12.27 10.11
C PHE A 17 -6.83 12.00 10.66
N GLY A 18 -6.74 11.51 11.90
CA GLY A 18 -5.48 11.33 12.60
C GLY A 18 -4.56 10.26 11.99
N HIS A 19 -3.27 10.52 12.08
CA HIS A 19 -2.24 9.55 11.75
C HIS A 19 -1.60 9.01 13.02
N TYR A 20 -1.98 7.80 13.42
CA TYR A 20 -1.53 7.18 14.67
C TYR A 20 0.01 7.15 14.81
N GLY A 21 0.71 6.69 13.77
CA GLY A 21 2.17 6.52 13.80
C GLY A 21 2.97 7.83 13.87
N LEU A 22 2.34 8.98 13.56
CA LEU A 22 2.94 10.30 13.66
C LEU A 22 2.36 11.12 14.81
N ALA A 23 1.44 10.56 15.57
CA ALA A 23 0.69 11.26 16.62
C ALA A 23 0.12 12.62 16.17
N SER A 24 -0.28 12.71 14.89
CA SER A 24 -0.82 13.92 14.29
C SER A 24 -2.34 13.84 14.18
N PRO A 25 -3.10 14.85 14.67
CA PRO A 25 -4.55 14.84 14.59
C PRO A 25 -5.09 15.02 13.17
N ILE A 26 -4.28 15.58 12.27
CA ILE A 26 -4.60 15.77 10.86
C ILE A 26 -3.37 15.45 10.04
N TYR A 27 -3.53 14.64 9.01
CA TYR A 27 -2.44 14.26 8.14
C TYR A 27 -2.91 14.14 6.70
N THR A 28 -2.10 14.60 5.76
CA THR A 28 -2.28 14.34 4.33
C THR A 28 -0.95 14.12 3.65
N HIS A 29 -0.95 13.37 2.57
CA HIS A 29 0.20 13.27 1.69
C HIS A 29 0.35 14.53 0.85
N PHE A 30 1.59 15.06 0.76
CA PHE A 30 1.88 16.30 0.06
C PHE A 30 3.20 16.27 -0.73
N THR A 31 4.19 15.54 -0.26
CA THR A 31 5.60 15.68 -0.66
C THR A 31 6.03 14.84 -1.85
N SER A 32 5.16 14.04 -2.45
CA SER A 32 5.53 13.13 -3.54
C SER A 32 4.52 13.12 -4.71
N PRO A 33 4.19 14.29 -5.32
CA PRO A 33 3.18 14.35 -6.38
C PRO A 33 3.59 13.62 -7.67
N ILE A 34 4.88 13.34 -7.85
CA ILE A 34 5.39 12.57 -9.00
C ILE A 34 4.88 11.12 -9.02
N ARG A 35 4.53 10.55 -7.87
CA ARG A 35 4.15 9.14 -7.73
C ARG A 35 2.85 8.90 -6.96
N ARG A 36 2.27 9.92 -6.37
CA ARG A 36 1.01 9.83 -5.62
C ARG A 36 0.02 10.85 -6.15
N TYR A 37 -1.01 10.37 -6.82
CA TYR A 37 -2.02 11.25 -7.40
C TYR A 37 -2.80 12.06 -6.35
N ALA A 38 -2.97 11.52 -5.14
CA ALA A 38 -3.58 12.24 -4.03
C ALA A 38 -2.83 13.55 -3.70
N ASP A 39 -1.49 13.53 -3.75
CA ASP A 39 -0.67 14.74 -3.53
C ASP A 39 -0.99 15.81 -4.59
N VAL A 40 -1.18 15.41 -5.85
CA VAL A 40 -1.55 16.34 -6.94
C VAL A 40 -2.90 17.00 -6.65
N LEU A 41 -3.88 16.25 -6.12
CA LEU A 41 -5.19 16.81 -5.75
C LEU A 41 -5.05 17.83 -4.63
N VAL A 42 -4.26 17.53 -3.61
CA VAL A 42 -3.98 18.44 -2.49
C VAL A 42 -3.26 19.71 -2.98
N HIS A 43 -2.24 19.57 -3.84
CA HIS A 43 -1.53 20.71 -4.43
C HIS A 43 -2.48 21.63 -5.19
N ARG A 44 -3.38 21.10 -5.99
CA ARG A 44 -4.38 21.89 -6.74
C ARG A 44 -5.35 22.62 -5.81
N GLN A 45 -5.81 21.96 -4.76
CA GLN A 45 -6.68 22.57 -3.76
C GLN A 45 -5.95 23.70 -3.02
N LEU A 46 -4.71 23.46 -2.59
CA LEU A 46 -3.90 24.46 -1.91
C LEU A 46 -3.59 25.65 -2.81
N ALA A 47 -3.20 25.41 -4.06
CA ALA A 47 -2.92 26.48 -5.02
C ALA A 47 -4.15 27.36 -5.23
N ALA A 48 -5.33 26.79 -5.42
CA ALA A 48 -6.58 27.54 -5.54
C ALA A 48 -6.88 28.38 -4.28
N ALA A 49 -6.68 27.79 -3.09
CA ALA A 49 -6.91 28.47 -1.82
C ALA A 49 -5.94 29.66 -1.61
N VAL A 50 -4.66 29.48 -1.93
CA VAL A 50 -3.64 30.52 -1.79
C VAL A 50 -3.80 31.65 -2.81
N SER A 51 -4.14 31.30 -4.06
CA SER A 51 -4.28 32.26 -5.15
C SER A 51 -5.67 32.93 -5.19
N GLY A 52 -6.62 32.50 -4.37
CA GLY A 52 -8.00 32.97 -4.42
C GLY A 52 -8.72 32.62 -5.74
N THR A 53 -8.22 31.63 -6.49
CA THR A 53 -8.78 31.21 -7.77
C THR A 53 -9.81 30.10 -7.59
N PRO A 54 -10.81 29.98 -8.49
CA PRO A 54 -11.76 28.87 -8.45
C PRO A 54 -11.04 27.53 -8.59
N LEU A 55 -11.47 26.54 -7.82
CA LEU A 55 -11.05 25.14 -8.01
C LEU A 55 -11.39 24.65 -9.42
N HIS A 56 -10.51 23.84 -9.99
CA HIS A 56 -10.80 23.13 -11.24
C HIS A 56 -12.12 22.36 -11.14
N ALA A 57 -12.93 22.37 -12.20
CA ALA A 57 -14.28 21.79 -12.23
C ALA A 57 -14.35 20.36 -11.66
N GLY A 58 -13.36 19.51 -11.96
CA GLY A 58 -13.28 18.14 -11.42
C GLY A 58 -12.99 18.05 -9.92
N LEU A 59 -12.63 19.15 -9.24
CA LEU A 59 -12.40 19.19 -7.79
C LEU A 59 -13.51 19.93 -7.04
N GLN A 60 -14.44 20.56 -7.75
CA GLN A 60 -15.55 21.30 -7.15
C GLN A 60 -16.63 20.38 -6.58
N THR A 61 -16.72 19.17 -7.11
CA THR A 61 -17.75 18.21 -6.72
C THR A 61 -17.14 17.13 -5.82
N LYS A 62 -17.62 17.06 -4.58
CA LYS A 62 -17.21 16.04 -3.60
C LYS A 62 -17.30 14.63 -4.17
N GLY A 63 -18.42 14.27 -4.80
CA GLY A 63 -18.62 12.93 -5.37
C GLY A 63 -17.62 12.57 -6.48
N PHE A 64 -17.09 13.53 -7.23
CA PHE A 64 -16.03 13.26 -8.20
C PHE A 64 -14.71 12.96 -7.50
N VAL A 65 -14.37 13.70 -6.44
CA VAL A 65 -13.16 13.46 -5.65
C VAL A 65 -13.23 12.09 -4.97
N GLU A 66 -14.36 11.72 -4.38
CA GLU A 66 -14.59 10.41 -3.75
C GLU A 66 -14.37 9.26 -4.74
N LYS A 67 -15.03 9.29 -5.89
CA LYS A 67 -14.85 8.28 -6.96
C LYS A 67 -13.39 8.19 -7.42
N THR A 68 -12.72 9.31 -7.55
CA THR A 68 -11.31 9.35 -7.92
C THR A 68 -10.44 8.66 -6.85
N LEU A 69 -10.69 8.95 -5.59
CA LEU A 69 -9.94 8.33 -4.47
C LEU A 69 -10.24 6.83 -4.34
N GLU A 70 -11.45 6.38 -4.60
CA GLU A 70 -11.77 4.94 -4.67
C GLU A 70 -10.91 4.22 -5.71
N VAL A 71 -10.76 4.80 -6.90
CA VAL A 71 -9.90 4.26 -7.96
C VAL A 71 -8.44 4.24 -7.51
N VAL A 72 -7.96 5.33 -6.90
CA VAL A 72 -6.58 5.43 -6.37
C VAL A 72 -6.35 4.35 -5.31
N ASN A 73 -7.26 4.19 -4.35
CA ASN A 73 -7.18 3.19 -3.29
C ASN A 73 -7.17 1.76 -3.86
N LYS A 74 -8.06 1.48 -4.83
CA LYS A 74 -8.11 0.17 -5.50
C LYS A 74 -6.78 -0.14 -6.21
N ARG A 75 -6.25 0.81 -6.99
CA ARG A 75 -4.98 0.63 -7.71
C ARG A 75 -3.80 0.48 -6.76
N HIS A 76 -3.78 1.23 -5.67
CA HIS A 76 -2.75 1.11 -4.63
C HIS A 76 -2.75 -0.28 -3.99
N ARG A 77 -3.92 -0.79 -3.60
CA ARG A 77 -4.06 -2.17 -3.08
C ARG A 77 -3.59 -3.21 -4.09
N SER A 78 -3.98 -3.07 -5.36
CA SER A 78 -3.56 -3.99 -6.42
C SER A 78 -2.05 -3.97 -6.65
N ALA A 79 -1.43 -2.79 -6.62
CA ALA A 79 0.03 -2.67 -6.75
C ALA A 79 0.77 -3.33 -5.59
N GLN A 80 0.28 -3.17 -4.36
CA GLN A 80 0.85 -3.84 -3.19
C GLN A 80 0.72 -5.37 -3.28
N GLN A 81 -0.43 -5.87 -3.76
CA GLN A 81 -0.64 -7.31 -3.97
C GLN A 81 0.30 -7.85 -5.05
N ALA A 82 0.46 -7.14 -6.17
CA ALA A 82 1.39 -7.52 -7.23
C ALA A 82 2.85 -7.54 -6.75
N ALA A 83 3.26 -6.55 -5.95
CA ALA A 83 4.59 -6.51 -5.37
C ALA A 83 4.84 -7.72 -4.44
N ARG A 84 3.89 -8.06 -3.59
CA ARG A 84 3.99 -9.26 -2.72
C ARG A 84 4.05 -10.53 -3.52
N ALA A 85 3.16 -10.72 -4.49
CA ALA A 85 3.14 -11.90 -5.36
C ALA A 85 4.45 -12.04 -6.15
N SER A 86 5.04 -10.94 -6.60
CA SER A 86 6.36 -10.93 -7.25
C SER A 86 7.46 -11.44 -6.31
N ILE A 87 7.50 -10.96 -5.07
CA ILE A 87 8.47 -11.44 -4.08
C ILE A 87 8.28 -12.92 -3.82
N GLU A 88 7.06 -13.38 -3.59
CA GLU A 88 6.73 -14.80 -3.35
C GLU A 88 7.16 -15.67 -4.53
N PHE A 89 6.91 -15.21 -5.76
CA PHE A 89 7.34 -15.91 -6.98
C PHE A 89 8.86 -16.07 -7.06
N TYR A 90 9.62 -14.98 -6.84
CA TYR A 90 11.07 -15.05 -6.89
C TYR A 90 11.68 -15.85 -5.75
N VAL A 91 11.08 -15.84 -4.56
CA VAL A 91 11.49 -16.70 -3.45
C VAL A 91 11.28 -18.17 -3.82
N ALA A 92 10.13 -18.54 -4.36
CA ALA A 92 9.86 -19.89 -4.81
C ALA A 92 10.84 -20.36 -5.90
N LEU A 93 11.11 -19.47 -6.87
CA LEU A 93 12.08 -19.75 -7.94
C LEU A 93 13.51 -19.92 -7.40
N ALA A 94 13.91 -19.11 -6.42
CA ALA A 94 15.21 -19.23 -5.78
C ALA A 94 15.37 -20.54 -5.01
N ILE A 95 14.32 -20.99 -4.33
CA ILE A 95 14.29 -22.30 -3.63
C ILE A 95 14.44 -23.42 -4.64
N GLN A 96 13.65 -23.41 -5.71
CA GLN A 96 13.71 -24.40 -6.77
C GLN A 96 15.11 -24.50 -7.40
N LYS A 97 15.73 -23.36 -7.74
CA LYS A 97 17.09 -23.31 -8.29
C LYS A 97 18.13 -23.87 -7.31
N ARG A 98 18.00 -23.65 -6.01
CA ARG A 98 18.92 -24.24 -5.03
C ARG A 98 18.81 -25.76 -5.00
N GLU A 99 17.62 -26.31 -5.18
CA GLU A 99 17.41 -27.76 -5.30
C GLU A 99 18.07 -28.32 -6.57
N GLU A 100 17.90 -27.65 -7.73
CA GLU A 100 18.51 -28.06 -9.03
C GLU A 100 20.04 -28.01 -9.00
N LEU A 101 20.63 -26.97 -8.37
CA LEU A 101 22.08 -26.81 -8.26
C LEU A 101 22.74 -27.74 -7.25
N GLY A 102 21.98 -28.61 -6.57
CA GLY A 102 22.53 -29.56 -5.62
C GLY A 102 23.19 -28.93 -4.38
N ILE A 103 22.91 -27.66 -4.09
CA ILE A 103 23.30 -27.01 -2.84
C ILE A 103 22.44 -27.58 -1.72
N LYS A 104 22.70 -28.86 -1.45
CA LYS A 104 21.88 -29.70 -0.57
C LYS A 104 22.58 -29.92 0.75
N SER A 105 21.88 -29.58 1.78
CA SER A 105 22.07 -30.21 3.08
C SER A 105 21.26 -31.51 3.09
N GLY A 106 21.82 -32.62 2.58
CA GLY A 106 21.24 -33.96 2.67
C GLY A 106 19.84 -34.20 2.08
N ALA A 107 19.71 -35.15 1.17
CA ALA A 107 18.44 -35.72 0.68
C ALA A 107 17.41 -34.80 -0.03
N GLY A 108 17.84 -33.83 -0.83
CA GLY A 108 16.95 -33.16 -1.79
C GLY A 108 15.94 -32.15 -1.23
N LYS A 109 15.97 -31.85 0.06
CA LYS A 109 15.06 -30.88 0.70
C LYS A 109 15.85 -29.78 1.40
N VAL A 110 15.45 -28.53 1.13
CA VAL A 110 15.97 -27.37 1.89
C VAL A 110 15.25 -27.37 3.25
N ARG A 111 16.05 -27.49 4.34
CA ARG A 111 15.53 -27.32 5.70
C ARG A 111 15.90 -25.93 6.21
N ALA A 112 14.93 -25.24 6.79
CA ALA A 112 15.13 -23.94 7.42
C ALA A 112 14.32 -23.87 8.71
N GLU A 113 14.83 -23.15 9.69
CA GLU A 113 14.04 -22.79 10.86
C GLU A 113 13.02 -21.71 10.48
N ALA A 114 11.80 -21.91 10.92
CA ALA A 114 10.72 -21.01 10.57
C ALA A 114 9.74 -20.82 11.74
N PHE A 115 9.20 -19.62 11.84
CA PHE A 115 8.16 -19.28 12.82
C PHE A 115 6.82 -19.16 12.10
N VAL A 116 5.79 -19.84 12.62
CA VAL A 116 4.43 -19.72 12.09
C VAL A 116 3.87 -18.35 12.45
N ILE A 117 3.59 -17.54 11.42
CA ILE A 117 2.99 -16.20 11.58
C ILE A 117 1.46 -16.29 11.55
N ARG A 118 0.93 -17.17 10.69
CA ARG A 118 -0.50 -17.29 10.50
C ARG A 118 -0.87 -18.68 9.96
N ALA A 119 -1.99 -19.21 10.47
CA ALA A 119 -2.60 -20.43 9.95
C ALA A 119 -3.81 -20.06 9.07
N PHE A 120 -3.95 -20.77 7.95
CA PHE A 120 -5.08 -20.72 7.03
C PHE A 120 -5.69 -22.12 6.91
N SER A 121 -6.89 -22.22 6.38
CA SER A 121 -7.54 -23.51 6.15
C SER A 121 -6.78 -24.42 5.15
N ASN A 122 -5.98 -23.83 4.27
CA ASN A 122 -5.22 -24.51 3.21
C ASN A 122 -3.71 -24.47 3.42
N GLY A 123 -3.19 -23.97 4.54
CA GLY A 123 -1.75 -23.92 4.80
C GLY A 123 -1.34 -22.99 5.92
N LEU A 124 -0.03 -22.79 6.03
CA LEU A 124 0.59 -21.93 7.03
C LEU A 124 1.41 -20.83 6.35
N ALA A 125 1.31 -19.60 6.84
CA ALA A 125 2.30 -18.58 6.54
C ALA A 125 3.41 -18.66 7.59
N VAL A 126 4.65 -18.81 7.13
CA VAL A 126 5.82 -18.93 7.99
C VAL A 126 6.82 -17.82 7.68
N PHE A 127 7.50 -17.36 8.72
CA PHE A 127 8.67 -16.51 8.59
C PHE A 127 9.92 -17.40 8.71
N VAL A 128 10.76 -17.38 7.70
CA VAL A 128 12.04 -18.08 7.66
C VAL A 128 13.12 -17.09 8.08
N SER A 129 13.82 -17.37 9.20
CA SER A 129 15.01 -16.60 9.59
C SER A 129 16.18 -16.96 8.65
N GLN A 130 16.89 -15.94 8.19
CA GLN A 130 18.14 -16.12 7.45
C GLN A 130 19.28 -16.52 8.36
#